data_741da0a8bb3fa2245f0b2126322d6271
#
_entry.id   741da0a8bb3fa2245f0b2126322d6271
#
_cell.length_a   1.000
_cell.length_b   1.000
_cell.length_c   1.000
_cell.angle_alpha   90.00
_cell.angle_beta   90.00
_cell.angle_gamma   90.00
#
_symmetry.space_group_name_H-M   'P 1'
#
loop_
_entity.id
_entity.type
_entity.pdbx_description
1 polymer ?
#
loop_
_entity_poly.entity_id
_entity_poly.type
_entity_poly.pdbx_seq_one_letter_code
_entity_poly.pdbx_strand_id
1 'polypeptide(L)'
;DAVSRIQFIQAESNVETCEAAVSNAEAELKTARTNLSYCYIKSPIDGIADLAEYSDGAYISGEGNPVKLTTIYQDAQLYSYFDISDNQYLAFELLRAADTKIPKADHSVTLRVGTDGSKTWQGKLNYLSPSFSLSTGTMRLRAELDNPDGVLKPGLYVSVTLPYALAEKAVLVDNASIGTDQLGKYLYVVNDSNVVSSRHIEVGQLVDDNMRIVTAGLSPDERYVTKALMKVRQGMKIMPVKKK
;
A
#
# COMPACT_ATOMS: atom_id res chain seq x y z
N ASP A 1 -46.72 45.24 52.99
CA ASP A 1 -46.08 45.14 51.63
C ASP A 1 -44.58 45.15 51.74
N ALA A 2 -43.87 45.97 52.57
CA ALA A 2 -42.38 45.99 52.59
C ALA A 2 -41.80 44.73 53.27
N VAL A 3 -42.42 44.14 54.31
CA VAL A 3 -41.97 42.91 54.95
C VAL A 3 -42.12 41.69 53.99
N SER A 4 -43.18 41.64 53.23
CA SER A 4 -43.40 40.59 52.19
C SER A 4 -42.36 40.63 51.15
N ARG A 5 -41.91 41.80 50.72
CA ARG A 5 -40.85 41.95 49.68
C ARG A 5 -39.46 41.53 50.16
N ILE A 6 -39.14 41.83 51.42
CA ILE A 6 -37.89 41.41 52.08
C ILE A 6 -37.86 39.87 52.21
N GLN A 7 -38.97 39.24 52.60
CA GLN A 7 -39.07 37.81 52.74
C GLN A 7 -38.94 37.14 51.39
N PHE A 8 -39.49 37.69 50.26
CA PHE A 8 -39.35 37.20 48.91
C PHE A 8 -37.88 37.23 48.43
N ILE A 9 -37.20 38.40 48.61
CA ILE A 9 -35.79 38.54 48.22
C ILE A 9 -34.92 37.57 49.05
N GLN A 10 -35.24 37.35 50.32
CA GLN A 10 -34.51 36.41 51.17
C GLN A 10 -34.71 34.96 50.66
N ALA A 11 -35.91 34.58 50.23
CA ALA A 11 -36.22 33.29 49.69
C ALA A 11 -35.52 33.07 48.34
N GLU A 12 -35.51 34.08 47.47
CA GLU A 12 -34.80 34.07 46.20
C GLU A 12 -33.28 33.90 46.38
N SER A 13 -32.66 34.66 47.29
CA SER A 13 -31.25 34.50 47.62
C SER A 13 -30.91 33.13 48.23
N ASN A 14 -31.83 32.54 48.99
CA ASN A 14 -31.66 31.19 49.52
C ASN A 14 -31.68 30.15 48.41
N VAL A 15 -32.60 30.31 47.42
CA VAL A 15 -32.65 29.42 46.24
C VAL A 15 -31.34 29.49 45.44
N GLU A 16 -30.88 30.71 45.14
CA GLU A 16 -29.58 30.89 44.43
C GLU A 16 -28.41 30.26 45.18
N THR A 17 -28.39 30.41 46.51
CA THR A 17 -27.35 29.80 47.36
C THR A 17 -27.42 28.27 47.32
N CYS A 18 -28.62 27.70 47.35
CA CYS A 18 -28.81 26.26 47.26
C CYS A 18 -28.44 25.73 45.87
N GLU A 19 -28.81 26.43 44.81
CA GLU A 19 -28.45 26.07 43.46
C GLU A 19 -26.92 26.11 43.24
N ALA A 20 -26.24 27.13 43.76
CA ALA A 20 -24.79 27.21 43.75
C ALA A 20 -24.14 26.05 44.54
N ALA A 21 -24.72 25.67 45.70
CA ALA A 21 -24.23 24.53 46.48
C ALA A 21 -24.39 23.20 45.71
N VAL A 22 -25.50 22.99 45.01
CA VAL A 22 -25.73 21.82 44.16
C VAL A 22 -24.71 21.77 43.03
N SER A 23 -24.52 22.90 42.34
CA SER A 23 -23.54 22.99 41.25
C SER A 23 -22.10 22.68 41.72
N ASN A 24 -21.71 23.16 42.88
CA ASN A 24 -20.41 22.87 43.49
C ASN A 24 -20.27 21.37 43.83
N ALA A 25 -21.30 20.77 44.44
CA ALA A 25 -21.28 19.34 44.76
C ALA A 25 -21.22 18.46 43.50
N GLU A 26 -21.91 18.84 42.41
CA GLU A 26 -21.83 18.17 41.13
C GLU A 26 -20.43 18.26 40.51
N ALA A 27 -19.78 19.42 40.62
CA ALA A 27 -18.39 19.61 40.14
C ALA A 27 -17.40 18.74 40.93
N GLU A 28 -17.55 18.68 42.28
CA GLU A 28 -16.74 17.80 43.12
C GLU A 28 -16.96 16.32 42.80
N LEU A 29 -18.22 15.91 42.61
CA LEU A 29 -18.55 14.54 42.17
C LEU A 29 -17.92 14.20 40.82
N LYS A 30 -17.97 15.11 39.85
CA LYS A 30 -17.34 14.95 38.56
C LYS A 30 -15.84 14.76 38.68
N THR A 31 -15.19 15.59 39.53
CA THR A 31 -13.75 15.48 39.77
C THR A 31 -13.39 14.14 40.43
N ALA A 32 -14.14 13.71 41.45
CA ALA A 32 -13.93 12.43 42.09
C ALA A 32 -14.12 11.24 41.12
N ARG A 33 -15.13 11.28 40.26
CA ARG A 33 -15.36 10.27 39.23
C ARG A 33 -14.22 10.23 38.21
N THR A 34 -13.69 11.38 37.81
CA THR A 34 -12.55 11.47 36.89
C THR A 34 -11.30 10.84 37.53
N ASN A 35 -11.02 11.18 38.80
CA ASN A 35 -9.89 10.58 39.51
C ASN A 35 -10.04 9.06 39.67
N LEU A 36 -11.25 8.57 39.94
CA LEU A 36 -11.50 7.12 39.97
C LEU A 36 -11.29 6.47 38.60
N SER A 37 -11.66 7.15 37.53
CA SER A 37 -11.48 6.61 36.17
C SER A 37 -10.00 6.40 35.81
N TYR A 38 -9.10 7.19 36.38
CA TYR A 38 -7.65 7.03 36.16
C TYR A 38 -7.06 5.80 36.87
N CYS A 39 -7.78 5.23 37.84
CA CYS A 39 -7.40 3.98 38.47
C CYS A 39 -7.64 2.75 37.54
N TYR A 40 -8.41 2.91 36.46
CA TYR A 40 -8.77 1.87 35.53
C TYR A 40 -8.39 2.28 34.10
N ILE A 41 -7.16 2.00 33.72
CA ILE A 41 -6.66 2.32 32.38
C ILE A 41 -7.23 1.32 31.38
N LYS A 42 -7.95 1.82 30.38
CA LYS A 42 -8.56 1.02 29.32
C LYS A 42 -7.98 1.40 27.97
N SER A 43 -7.86 0.41 27.07
CA SER A 43 -7.52 0.68 25.69
C SER A 43 -8.61 1.50 24.99
N PRO A 44 -8.26 2.54 24.24
CA PRO A 44 -9.21 3.30 23.43
C PRO A 44 -9.62 2.56 22.13
N ILE A 45 -8.90 1.51 21.76
CA ILE A 45 -9.13 0.72 20.54
C ILE A 45 -9.15 -0.77 20.89
N ASP A 46 -9.85 -1.56 20.07
CA ASP A 46 -9.78 -3.00 20.11
C ASP A 46 -8.51 -3.49 19.43
N GLY A 47 -7.85 -4.50 19.98
CA GLY A 47 -6.61 -5.02 19.41
C GLY A 47 -5.85 -5.95 20.36
N ILE A 48 -4.64 -6.31 19.95
CA ILE A 48 -3.74 -7.17 20.71
C ILE A 48 -2.74 -6.29 21.46
N ALA A 49 -2.66 -6.48 22.78
CA ALA A 49 -1.68 -5.81 23.60
C ALA A 49 -0.30 -6.43 23.44
N ASP A 50 0.71 -5.60 23.32
CA ASP A 50 2.10 -5.98 23.41
C ASP A 50 2.48 -6.27 24.88
N LEU A 51 3.72 -6.67 25.11
CA LEU A 51 4.24 -6.92 26.44
C LEU A 51 4.15 -5.66 27.30
N ALA A 52 3.70 -5.82 28.53
CA ALA A 52 3.71 -4.72 29.50
C ALA A 52 5.16 -4.31 29.82
N GLU A 53 5.44 -3.01 29.76
CA GLU A 53 6.79 -2.50 30.04
C GLU A 53 7.12 -2.49 31.55
N TYR A 54 6.10 -2.58 32.39
CA TYR A 54 6.21 -2.53 33.85
C TYR A 54 5.57 -3.77 34.49
N SER A 55 6.23 -4.28 35.53
CA SER A 55 5.71 -5.38 36.33
C SER A 55 4.72 -4.88 37.38
N ASP A 56 3.92 -5.80 37.91
CA ASP A 56 3.01 -5.51 39.01
C ASP A 56 3.75 -4.93 40.22
N GLY A 57 3.21 -3.86 40.78
CA GLY A 57 3.81 -3.12 41.90
C GLY A 57 4.87 -2.09 41.50
N ALA A 58 5.16 -1.92 40.23
CA ALA A 58 6.07 -0.87 39.79
C ALA A 58 5.48 0.52 40.02
N TYR A 59 6.30 1.44 40.52
CA TYR A 59 5.90 2.85 40.65
C TYR A 59 6.05 3.55 39.29
N ILE A 60 4.97 4.16 38.82
CA ILE A 60 4.93 4.90 37.56
C ILE A 60 4.56 6.35 37.87
N SER A 61 5.46 7.28 37.58
CA SER A 61 5.21 8.71 37.73
C SER A 61 4.80 9.29 36.37
N GLY A 62 3.65 9.94 36.33
CA GLY A 62 3.20 10.72 35.17
C GLY A 62 3.64 12.16 35.14
N GLU A 63 4.43 12.60 36.16
CA GLU A 63 4.93 13.97 36.24
C GLU A 63 6.08 14.20 35.27
N GLY A 64 5.88 15.08 34.31
CA GLY A 64 6.90 15.57 33.38
C GLY A 64 6.86 14.93 31.98
N ASN A 65 7.00 13.63 31.85
CA ASN A 65 6.96 12.95 30.56
C ASN A 65 5.91 11.83 30.56
N PRO A 66 5.15 11.67 29.47
CA PRO A 66 4.24 10.55 29.32
C PRO A 66 4.98 9.22 29.38
N VAL A 67 4.50 8.31 30.21
CA VAL A 67 5.07 6.96 30.35
C VAL A 67 4.23 5.99 29.52
N LYS A 68 4.88 5.25 28.65
CA LYS A 68 4.24 4.23 27.84
C LYS A 68 4.11 2.93 28.66
N LEU A 69 2.91 2.43 28.84
CA LEU A 69 2.63 1.21 29.59
C LEU A 69 2.70 -0.04 28.69
N THR A 70 2.08 0.03 27.53
CA THR A 70 2.07 -0.99 26.49
C THR A 70 1.66 -0.37 25.17
N THR A 71 1.76 -1.12 24.10
CA THR A 71 1.23 -0.75 22.78
C THR A 71 0.08 -1.68 22.41
N ILE A 72 -1.00 -1.14 21.89
CA ILE A 72 -2.11 -1.94 21.37
C ILE A 72 -2.05 -1.91 19.85
N TYR A 73 -2.00 -3.07 19.25
CA TYR A 73 -2.01 -3.26 17.80
C TYR A 73 -3.38 -3.72 17.32
N GLN A 74 -3.98 -2.95 16.44
CA GLN A 74 -5.14 -3.39 15.68
C GLN A 74 -4.61 -4.11 14.44
N ASP A 75 -4.81 -5.42 14.35
CA ASP A 75 -4.27 -6.25 13.28
C ASP A 75 -5.31 -6.76 12.27
N ALA A 76 -6.59 -6.46 12.48
CA ALA A 76 -7.66 -6.79 11.55
C ALA A 76 -7.55 -6.04 10.23
N GLN A 77 -7.08 -4.79 10.27
CA GLN A 77 -6.88 -3.94 9.12
C GLN A 77 -5.49 -3.31 9.21
N LEU A 78 -4.71 -3.47 8.16
CA LEU A 78 -3.32 -3.03 8.11
C LEU A 78 -3.10 -2.03 6.98
N TYR A 79 -2.07 -1.22 7.14
CA TYR A 79 -1.61 -0.29 6.11
C TYR A 79 -0.21 -0.67 5.63
N SER A 80 -0.07 -0.79 4.30
CA SER A 80 1.24 -0.92 3.67
C SER A 80 1.66 0.42 3.08
N TYR A 81 2.83 0.90 3.50
CA TYR A 81 3.44 2.12 2.96
C TYR A 81 4.54 1.74 1.98
N PHE A 82 4.52 2.36 0.82
CA PHE A 82 5.55 2.17 -0.19
C PHE A 82 5.77 3.46 -0.96
N ASP A 83 6.94 3.57 -1.56
CA ASP A 83 7.34 4.79 -2.28
C ASP A 83 7.54 4.43 -3.76
N ILE A 84 7.08 5.30 -4.65
CA ILE A 84 7.31 5.22 -6.09
C ILE A 84 8.18 6.39 -6.54
N SER A 85 9.02 6.18 -7.56
CA SER A 85 9.82 7.25 -8.15
C SER A 85 8.99 8.20 -9.00
N ASP A 86 9.51 9.39 -9.26
CA ASP A 86 8.94 10.39 -10.15
C ASP A 86 8.67 9.83 -11.57
N ASN A 87 9.62 9.06 -12.11
CA ASN A 87 9.47 8.42 -13.41
C ASN A 87 8.34 7.38 -13.44
N GLN A 88 8.17 6.61 -12.36
CA GLN A 88 7.06 5.65 -12.25
C GLN A 88 5.72 6.38 -12.13
N TYR A 89 5.67 7.47 -11.37
CA TYR A 89 4.48 8.30 -11.27
C TYR A 89 4.08 8.93 -12.60
N LEU A 90 5.05 9.52 -13.32
CA LEU A 90 4.79 10.09 -14.64
C LEU A 90 4.32 9.05 -15.64
N ALA A 91 4.92 7.85 -15.64
CA ALA A 91 4.47 6.74 -16.47
C ALA A 91 3.02 6.34 -16.14
N PHE A 92 2.68 6.26 -14.85
CA PHE A 92 1.33 5.98 -14.38
C PHE A 92 0.31 7.04 -14.84
N GLU A 93 0.61 8.33 -14.69
CA GLU A 93 -0.28 9.43 -15.07
C GLU A 93 -0.41 9.58 -16.60
N LEU A 94 0.68 9.41 -17.36
CA LEU A 94 0.65 9.47 -18.83
C LEU A 94 -0.20 8.34 -19.42
N LEU A 95 -0.08 7.13 -18.89
CA LEU A 95 -0.88 6.00 -19.32
C LEU A 95 -2.34 6.16 -18.93
N ARG A 96 -2.62 6.66 -17.75
CA ARG A 96 -3.97 6.99 -17.31
C ARG A 96 -4.63 8.09 -18.16
N ALA A 97 -3.86 9.07 -18.62
CA ALA A 97 -4.35 10.13 -19.50
C ALA A 97 -4.56 9.66 -20.95
N ALA A 98 -3.76 8.70 -21.42
CA ALA A 98 -3.83 8.18 -22.79
C ALA A 98 -4.97 7.19 -23.00
N ASP A 99 -5.38 6.46 -21.97
CA ASP A 99 -6.37 5.39 -22.07
C ASP A 99 -7.65 5.69 -21.28
N THR A 100 -8.62 6.28 -21.98
CA THR A 100 -9.98 6.49 -21.46
C THR A 100 -10.78 5.19 -21.24
N LYS A 101 -10.24 4.05 -21.65
CA LYS A 101 -10.85 2.72 -21.52
C LYS A 101 -10.31 1.90 -20.35
N ILE A 102 -9.23 2.35 -19.69
CA ILE A 102 -8.86 1.73 -18.42
C ILE A 102 -10.01 2.00 -17.45
N PRO A 103 -10.70 1.00 -16.92
CA PRO A 103 -11.67 1.20 -15.85
C PRO A 103 -10.97 2.07 -14.82
N LYS A 104 -11.61 3.16 -14.36
CA LYS A 104 -11.06 4.05 -13.29
C LYS A 104 -10.39 3.14 -12.30
N ALA A 105 -9.06 3.16 -12.30
CA ALA A 105 -8.22 2.10 -11.78
C ALA A 105 -8.84 1.59 -10.49
N ASP A 106 -9.27 0.35 -10.50
CA ASP A 106 -9.56 -0.34 -9.27
C ASP A 106 -8.22 -0.28 -8.54
N HIS A 107 -8.12 0.65 -7.58
CA HIS A 107 -6.87 0.98 -6.88
C HIS A 107 -6.33 -0.24 -6.10
N SER A 108 -6.49 -1.41 -6.71
CA SER A 108 -6.08 -2.69 -6.16
C SER A 108 -4.58 -2.85 -6.28
N VAL A 109 -3.95 -3.27 -5.22
CA VAL A 109 -2.53 -3.63 -5.14
C VAL A 109 -2.40 -5.07 -4.68
N THR A 110 -1.41 -5.76 -5.21
CA THR A 110 -1.10 -7.11 -4.76
C THR A 110 0.15 -7.07 -3.89
N LEU A 111 0.04 -7.60 -2.68
CA LEU A 111 1.14 -7.68 -1.74
C LEU A 111 1.62 -9.13 -1.64
N ARG A 112 2.94 -9.29 -1.57
CA ARG A 112 3.62 -10.57 -1.36
C ARG A 112 4.52 -10.47 -0.15
N VAL A 113 4.52 -11.51 0.68
CA VAL A 113 5.38 -11.62 1.86
C VAL A 113 6.34 -12.78 1.66
N GLY A 114 7.60 -12.57 2.00
CA GLY A 114 8.65 -13.58 1.85
C GLY A 114 9.19 -13.71 0.43
N THR A 115 10.24 -14.49 0.28
CA THR A 115 10.96 -14.72 -0.98
C THR A 115 10.22 -15.69 -1.91
N ASP A 116 9.39 -16.57 -1.36
CA ASP A 116 8.73 -17.63 -2.13
C ASP A 116 7.47 -17.16 -2.87
N GLY A 117 6.95 -15.96 -2.54
CA GLY A 117 5.80 -15.37 -3.22
C GLY A 117 4.51 -16.20 -3.21
N SER A 118 4.47 -17.27 -2.40
CA SER A 118 3.40 -18.27 -2.41
C SER A 118 2.08 -17.73 -1.86
N LYS A 119 2.13 -16.75 -0.96
CA LYS A 119 0.94 -16.09 -0.43
C LYS A 119 0.87 -14.65 -0.89
N THR A 120 -0.28 -14.30 -1.42
CA THR A 120 -0.58 -12.93 -1.89
C THR A 120 -1.80 -12.40 -1.15
N TRP A 121 -1.77 -11.13 -0.83
CA TRP A 121 -2.89 -10.39 -0.28
C TRP A 121 -3.29 -9.30 -1.23
N GLN A 122 -4.58 -9.03 -1.32
CA GLN A 122 -5.11 -7.93 -2.10
C GLN A 122 -5.33 -6.74 -1.16
N GLY A 123 -4.88 -5.58 -1.59
CA GLY A 123 -5.09 -4.34 -0.88
C GLY A 123 -5.68 -3.29 -1.80
N LYS A 124 -6.13 -2.19 -1.23
CA LYS A 124 -6.68 -1.06 -1.96
C LYS A 124 -5.88 0.19 -1.65
N LEU A 125 -5.41 0.87 -2.69
CA LEU A 125 -4.74 2.15 -2.55
C LEU A 125 -5.74 3.19 -2.02
N ASN A 126 -5.46 3.74 -0.85
CA ASN A 126 -6.34 4.72 -0.19
C ASN A 126 -5.68 6.09 0.03
N TYR A 127 -4.37 6.20 -0.23
CA TYR A 127 -3.67 7.47 -0.07
C TYR A 127 -2.51 7.60 -1.07
N LEU A 128 -2.41 8.77 -1.69
CA LEU A 128 -1.26 9.26 -2.44
C LEU A 128 -0.78 10.55 -1.77
N SER A 129 0.52 10.67 -1.58
CA SER A 129 1.11 11.93 -1.11
C SER A 129 0.86 13.04 -2.14
N PRO A 130 0.50 14.26 -1.72
CA PRO A 130 0.34 15.39 -2.65
C PRO A 130 1.67 15.95 -3.14
N SER A 131 2.81 15.47 -2.62
CA SER A 131 4.14 15.98 -2.94
C SER A 131 5.18 14.88 -2.99
N PHE A 132 6.26 15.14 -3.72
CA PHE A 132 7.45 14.30 -3.71
C PHE A 132 8.40 14.71 -2.58
N SER A 133 9.06 13.72 -2.03
CA SER A 133 10.20 13.95 -1.12
C SER A 133 11.38 14.46 -1.93
N LEU A 134 11.85 15.67 -1.63
CA LEU A 134 12.99 16.29 -2.32
C LEU A 134 14.31 15.54 -2.10
N SER A 135 14.42 14.79 -1.00
CA SER A 135 15.65 14.04 -0.67
C SER A 135 15.78 12.75 -1.45
N THR A 136 14.67 12.11 -1.81
CA THR A 136 14.65 10.80 -2.46
C THR A 136 14.06 10.81 -3.87
N GLY A 137 13.37 11.89 -4.28
CA GLY A 137 12.64 11.95 -5.54
C GLY A 137 11.48 10.96 -5.61
N THR A 138 10.92 10.57 -4.46
CA THR A 138 9.86 9.57 -4.39
C THR A 138 8.57 10.14 -3.81
N MET A 139 7.46 9.56 -4.21
CA MET A 139 6.13 9.84 -3.67
C MET A 139 5.69 8.67 -2.81
N ARG A 140 5.18 8.97 -1.62
CA ARG A 140 4.65 7.96 -0.69
C ARG A 140 3.21 7.61 -0.98
N LEU A 141 2.93 6.32 -1.05
CA LEU A 141 1.60 5.75 -1.22
C LEU A 141 1.26 4.88 -0.02
N ARG A 142 -0.03 4.68 0.20
CA ARG A 142 -0.54 3.79 1.22
C ARG A 142 -1.65 2.92 0.66
N ALA A 143 -1.52 1.63 0.88
CA ALA A 143 -2.57 0.66 0.61
C ALA A 143 -3.13 0.10 1.92
N GLU A 144 -4.42 -0.08 1.94
CA GLU A 144 -5.19 -0.68 3.02
C GLU A 144 -5.44 -2.14 2.70
N LEU A 145 -5.30 -3.01 3.70
CA LEU A 145 -5.41 -4.47 3.57
C LEU A 145 -6.26 -5.01 4.70
N ASP A 146 -7.12 -5.93 4.35
CA ASP A 146 -7.82 -6.76 5.33
C ASP A 146 -6.94 -7.95 5.72
N ASN A 147 -6.87 -8.25 7.01
CA ASN A 147 -6.06 -9.33 7.58
C ASN A 147 -6.92 -10.24 8.48
N PRO A 148 -7.94 -10.90 7.90
CA PRO A 148 -8.90 -11.69 8.68
C PRO A 148 -8.22 -12.86 9.42
N ASP A 149 -7.16 -13.41 8.85
CA ASP A 149 -6.43 -14.54 9.41
C ASP A 149 -5.38 -14.14 10.46
N GLY A 150 -5.16 -12.84 10.69
CA GLY A 150 -4.14 -12.34 11.62
C GLY A 150 -2.70 -12.75 11.29
N VAL A 151 -2.44 -13.20 10.06
CA VAL A 151 -1.13 -13.70 9.60
C VAL A 151 -0.14 -12.56 9.40
N LEU A 152 -0.61 -11.45 8.86
CA LEU A 152 0.22 -10.27 8.69
C LEU A 152 0.39 -9.56 10.04
N LYS A 153 1.60 -9.14 10.33
CA LYS A 153 1.90 -8.37 11.55
C LYS A 153 2.53 -7.04 11.18
N PRO A 154 2.24 -5.99 11.94
CA PRO A 154 2.93 -4.71 11.78
C PRO A 154 4.44 -4.88 11.83
N GLY A 155 5.16 -4.17 10.94
CA GLY A 155 6.62 -4.27 10.83
C GLY A 155 7.13 -5.32 9.85
N LEU A 156 6.26 -6.11 9.22
CA LEU A 156 6.66 -7.02 8.15
C LEU A 156 7.03 -6.25 6.89
N TYR A 157 8.10 -6.70 6.24
CA TYR A 157 8.47 -6.21 4.92
C TYR A 157 7.67 -6.92 3.84
N VAL A 158 7.06 -6.14 2.96
CA VAL A 158 6.18 -6.65 1.89
C VAL A 158 6.62 -6.11 0.53
N SER A 159 6.50 -6.95 -0.51
CA SER A 159 6.64 -6.52 -1.89
C SER A 159 5.28 -6.13 -2.43
N VAL A 160 5.15 -4.91 -2.92
CA VAL A 160 3.89 -4.36 -3.45
C VAL A 160 3.96 -4.32 -4.97
N THR A 161 3.00 -4.94 -5.62
CA THR A 161 2.79 -4.84 -7.07
C THR A 161 1.58 -3.96 -7.32
N LEU A 162 1.81 -2.79 -7.92
CA LEU A 162 0.78 -1.86 -8.35
C LEU A 162 0.61 -1.99 -9.86
N PRO A 163 -0.50 -2.56 -10.37
CA PRO A 163 -0.79 -2.57 -11.80
C PRO A 163 -1.13 -1.15 -12.25
N TYR A 164 -0.45 -0.64 -13.27
CA TYR A 164 -0.64 0.73 -13.75
C TYR A 164 -1.08 0.81 -15.21
N ALA A 165 -0.97 -0.29 -15.97
CA ALA A 165 -1.42 -0.35 -17.35
C ALA A 165 -1.84 -1.77 -17.74
N LEU A 166 -2.85 -1.87 -18.60
CA LEU A 166 -3.25 -3.09 -19.30
C LEU A 166 -2.95 -2.90 -20.77
N ALA A 167 -2.02 -3.65 -21.29
CA ALA A 167 -1.75 -3.69 -22.73
C ALA A 167 -2.50 -4.88 -23.34
N GLU A 168 -3.71 -4.66 -23.85
CA GLU A 168 -4.57 -5.72 -24.41
C GLU A 168 -3.95 -6.46 -25.61
N LYS A 169 -2.95 -5.87 -26.26
CA LYS A 169 -2.29 -6.43 -27.47
C LYS A 169 -0.77 -6.41 -27.35
N ALA A 170 -0.24 -6.63 -26.16
CA ALA A 170 1.21 -6.71 -25.98
C ALA A 170 1.75 -8.01 -26.56
N VAL A 171 2.76 -7.92 -27.40
CA VAL A 171 3.53 -9.09 -27.86
C VAL A 171 4.56 -9.40 -26.79
N LEU A 172 4.42 -10.56 -26.15
CA LEU A 172 5.35 -11.04 -25.13
C LEU A 172 6.34 -12.01 -25.74
N VAL A 173 7.62 -11.80 -25.50
CA VAL A 173 8.69 -12.70 -25.92
C VAL A 173 9.54 -13.13 -24.73
N ASP A 174 10.11 -14.32 -24.82
CA ASP A 174 11.05 -14.81 -23.82
C ASP A 174 12.31 -13.92 -23.84
N ASN A 175 12.64 -13.30 -22.72
CA ASN A 175 13.77 -12.39 -22.59
C ASN A 175 15.10 -13.05 -23.00
N ALA A 176 15.24 -14.38 -22.78
CA ALA A 176 16.40 -15.16 -23.22
C ALA A 176 16.51 -15.29 -24.75
N SER A 177 15.44 -14.98 -25.49
CA SER A 177 15.41 -15.01 -26.95
C SER A 177 15.88 -13.71 -27.60
N ILE A 178 16.04 -12.66 -26.84
CA ILE A 178 16.42 -11.33 -27.30
C ILE A 178 17.94 -11.24 -27.41
N GLY A 179 18.44 -11.06 -28.62
CA GLY A 179 19.84 -10.75 -28.88
C GLY A 179 20.12 -9.26 -28.79
N THR A 180 21.39 -8.91 -28.65
CA THR A 180 21.87 -7.51 -28.67
C THR A 180 23.03 -7.41 -29.65
N ASP A 181 22.99 -6.44 -30.55
CA ASP A 181 24.07 -6.08 -31.42
C ASP A 181 24.40 -4.57 -31.32
N GLN A 182 25.20 -4.07 -32.25
CA GLN A 182 25.60 -2.65 -32.27
C GLN A 182 24.44 -1.69 -32.59
N LEU A 183 23.39 -2.21 -33.24
CA LEU A 183 22.22 -1.44 -33.65
C LEU A 183 21.07 -1.51 -32.64
N GLY A 184 21.18 -2.38 -31.64
CA GLY A 184 20.17 -2.49 -30.59
C GLY A 184 19.74 -3.91 -30.26
N LYS A 185 18.47 -4.07 -29.90
CA LYS A 185 17.87 -5.38 -29.59
C LYS A 185 17.28 -5.99 -30.83
N TYR A 186 17.48 -7.31 -31.01
CA TYR A 186 16.94 -8.05 -32.14
C TYR A 186 16.39 -9.41 -31.76
N LEU A 187 15.51 -9.93 -32.62
CA LEU A 187 15.00 -11.29 -32.55
C LEU A 187 15.26 -12.02 -33.88
N TYR A 188 15.42 -13.33 -33.79
CA TYR A 188 15.37 -14.19 -34.97
C TYR A 188 13.92 -14.59 -35.24
N VAL A 189 13.34 -14.04 -36.30
CA VAL A 189 12.00 -14.35 -36.80
C VAL A 189 12.07 -15.41 -37.88
N VAL A 190 11.09 -16.31 -37.89
CA VAL A 190 11.02 -17.44 -38.84
C VAL A 190 9.84 -17.23 -39.76
N ASN A 191 10.10 -17.17 -41.06
CA ASN A 191 9.06 -17.06 -42.10
C ASN A 191 8.37 -18.40 -42.37
N ASP A 192 7.35 -18.39 -43.23
CA ASP A 192 6.60 -19.61 -43.60
C ASP A 192 7.44 -20.65 -44.32
N SER A 193 8.52 -20.25 -44.97
CA SER A 193 9.49 -21.15 -45.62
C SER A 193 10.53 -21.70 -44.63
N ASN A 194 10.38 -21.47 -43.34
CA ASN A 194 11.29 -21.84 -42.25
C ASN A 194 12.69 -21.25 -42.40
N VAL A 195 12.80 -20.08 -43.00
CA VAL A 195 14.06 -19.33 -43.11
C VAL A 195 14.10 -18.28 -42.03
N VAL A 196 15.23 -18.18 -41.34
CA VAL A 196 15.48 -17.23 -40.25
C VAL A 196 15.90 -15.88 -40.80
N SER A 197 15.30 -14.82 -40.28
CA SER A 197 15.73 -13.44 -40.49
C SER A 197 15.96 -12.73 -39.15
N SER A 198 17.03 -11.94 -39.07
CA SER A 198 17.26 -11.06 -37.91
C SER A 198 16.43 -9.80 -38.09
N ARG A 199 15.67 -9.43 -37.05
CA ARG A 199 14.86 -8.23 -37.06
C ARG A 199 15.08 -7.44 -35.79
N HIS A 200 15.38 -6.16 -35.92
CA HIS A 200 15.47 -5.24 -34.77
C HIS A 200 14.09 -4.96 -34.21
N ILE A 201 14.03 -4.92 -32.89
CA ILE A 201 12.81 -4.74 -32.11
C ILE A 201 13.02 -3.66 -31.06
N GLU A 202 11.95 -2.98 -30.72
CA GLU A 202 11.90 -2.14 -29.53
C GLU A 202 11.30 -2.94 -28.39
N VAL A 203 11.99 -2.92 -27.26
CA VAL A 203 11.60 -3.68 -26.08
C VAL A 203 11.13 -2.76 -24.97
N GLY A 204 10.03 -3.12 -24.34
CA GLY A 204 9.48 -2.49 -23.16
C GLY A 204 9.96 -3.14 -21.86
N GLN A 205 9.10 -3.12 -20.87
CA GLN A 205 9.36 -3.65 -19.53
C GLN A 205 9.42 -5.18 -19.52
N LEU A 206 10.14 -5.72 -18.54
CA LEU A 206 10.12 -7.13 -18.19
C LEU A 206 8.81 -7.41 -17.42
N VAL A 207 8.04 -8.37 -17.89
CA VAL A 207 6.80 -8.85 -17.26
C VAL A 207 7.08 -10.26 -16.79
N ASP A 208 6.88 -10.54 -15.54
CA ASP A 208 7.35 -11.75 -14.88
C ASP A 208 8.87 -11.98 -15.07
N ASP A 209 9.45 -12.93 -14.38
CA ASP A 209 10.90 -13.10 -14.33
C ASP A 209 11.54 -13.43 -15.70
N ASN A 210 10.76 -13.70 -16.73
CA ASN A 210 11.29 -14.24 -17.98
C ASN A 210 10.68 -13.66 -19.28
N MET A 211 9.59 -12.94 -19.23
CA MET A 211 8.91 -12.41 -20.42
C MET A 211 9.10 -10.90 -20.56
N ARG A 212 9.36 -10.45 -21.77
CA ARG A 212 9.51 -9.01 -22.07
C ARG A 212 8.51 -8.57 -23.12
N ILE A 213 7.96 -7.39 -22.93
CA ILE A 213 7.06 -6.75 -23.89
C ILE A 213 7.90 -6.26 -25.09
N VAL A 214 7.41 -6.54 -26.30
CA VAL A 214 7.90 -5.92 -27.54
C VAL A 214 6.92 -4.84 -27.94
N THR A 215 7.40 -3.60 -28.02
CA THR A 215 6.58 -2.42 -28.35
C THR A 215 6.52 -2.17 -29.86
N ALA A 216 7.57 -2.53 -30.60
CA ALA A 216 7.61 -2.40 -32.04
C ALA A 216 8.53 -3.47 -32.68
N GLY A 217 8.27 -3.79 -33.94
CA GLY A 217 9.14 -4.67 -34.76
C GLY A 217 8.72 -6.14 -34.82
N LEU A 218 7.68 -6.58 -34.08
CA LEU A 218 7.17 -7.94 -34.10
C LEU A 218 5.64 -7.94 -34.15
N SER A 219 5.06 -8.77 -35.01
CA SER A 219 3.60 -8.96 -35.06
C SER A 219 3.17 -10.16 -34.20
N PRO A 220 1.92 -10.16 -33.66
CA PRO A 220 1.45 -11.22 -32.77
C PRO A 220 1.49 -12.64 -33.35
N ASP A 221 1.34 -12.79 -34.67
CA ASP A 221 1.28 -14.08 -35.37
C ASP A 221 2.63 -14.57 -35.88
N GLU A 222 3.70 -13.81 -35.67
CA GLU A 222 5.03 -14.18 -36.18
C GLU A 222 5.71 -15.18 -35.24
N ARG A 223 6.40 -16.13 -35.86
CA ARG A 223 7.18 -17.15 -35.14
C ARG A 223 8.60 -16.66 -34.92
N TYR A 224 9.12 -16.84 -33.72
CA TYR A 224 10.49 -16.49 -33.39
C TYR A 224 11.24 -17.64 -32.72
N VAL A 225 12.57 -17.58 -32.74
CA VAL A 225 13.44 -18.61 -32.18
C VAL A 225 13.60 -18.40 -30.67
N THR A 226 13.22 -19.41 -29.89
CA THR A 226 13.30 -19.34 -28.40
C THR A 226 14.56 -19.99 -27.81
N LYS A 227 15.19 -20.94 -28.55
CA LYS A 227 16.37 -21.67 -28.08
C LYS A 227 17.42 -21.73 -29.16
N ALA A 228 18.66 -21.99 -28.75
CA ALA A 228 19.80 -22.19 -29.64
C ALA A 228 20.21 -20.96 -30.48
N LEU A 229 20.03 -19.75 -29.95
CA LEU A 229 20.38 -18.48 -30.60
C LEU A 229 21.83 -18.46 -31.14
N MET A 230 22.77 -19.06 -30.43
CA MET A 230 24.18 -19.15 -30.87
C MET A 230 24.40 -20.04 -32.09
N LYS A 231 23.46 -20.94 -32.42
CA LYS A 231 23.56 -21.85 -33.55
C LYS A 231 22.80 -21.36 -34.81
N VAL A 232 21.98 -20.32 -34.64
CA VAL A 232 21.11 -19.79 -35.68
C VAL A 232 21.74 -18.54 -36.28
N ARG A 233 21.69 -18.43 -37.62
CA ARG A 233 22.19 -17.28 -38.38
C ARG A 233 21.14 -16.82 -39.36
N GLN A 234 21.19 -15.55 -39.73
CA GLN A 234 20.36 -14.98 -40.78
C GLN A 234 20.48 -15.77 -42.08
N GLY A 235 19.35 -16.06 -42.74
CA GLY A 235 19.27 -16.83 -43.99
C GLY A 235 19.29 -18.34 -43.80
N MET A 236 19.46 -18.84 -42.57
CA MET A 236 19.49 -20.28 -42.30
C MET A 236 18.08 -20.88 -42.37
N LYS A 237 17.95 -22.03 -43.05
CA LYS A 237 16.71 -22.81 -43.03
C LYS A 237 16.72 -23.74 -41.81
N ILE A 238 15.71 -23.69 -41.00
CA ILE A 238 15.58 -24.46 -39.75
C ILE A 238 14.38 -25.41 -39.79
N MET A 239 14.43 -26.44 -38.97
CA MET A 239 13.26 -27.28 -38.68
C MET A 239 12.68 -26.86 -37.31
N PRO A 240 11.57 -26.14 -37.31
CA PRO A 240 11.01 -25.64 -36.04
C PRO A 240 10.37 -26.78 -35.25
N VAL A 241 10.75 -26.91 -34.00
CA VAL A 241 10.05 -27.75 -33.02
C VAL A 241 9.18 -26.84 -32.18
N LYS A 242 7.87 -27.02 -32.19
CA LYS A 242 6.96 -26.22 -31.38
C LYS A 242 7.24 -26.44 -29.90
N LYS A 243 7.40 -25.38 -29.16
CA LYS A 243 7.40 -25.43 -27.68
C LYS A 243 5.98 -25.83 -27.24
N LYS A 244 5.87 -26.95 -26.52
CA LYS A 244 4.62 -27.32 -25.85
C LYS A 244 4.34 -26.36 -24.70
#